data_b9f7cd32953cce421185877a865c1d48
#
_entry.id   b9f7cd32953cce421185877a865c1d48
#
_cell.length_a   1.000
_cell.length_b   1.000
_cell.length_c   1.000
_cell.angle_alpha   90.00
_cell.angle_beta   90.00
_cell.angle_gamma   90.00
#
_symmetry.space_group_name_H-M   'P 1'
#
loop_
_entity.id
_entity.type
_entity.pdbx_description
1 polymer ?
#
loop_
_entity_poly.entity_id
_entity_poly.type
_entity_poly.pdbx_seq_one_letter_code
_entity_poly.pdbx_strand_id
1 'polypeptide(L)'
;WILAVRTATCTSGEPVSPPEEMAQGQREYESTNIPTVLSATTNRNHDFYVFLTQRYNLGFSRDIPQAENDTTPVKQEFVPVTSFIHTIQVERARHSFNSNDDMREKNYYQNTYFDTDNPNVRDSTTYVGIKNTIGIALLEGFNKYAKAGLTAFASYKISKYTLMNMEGNPLPDKYNENEIFVGGELSKREGNVLHYHAIGEVGLAGKAIGQFNVKGDIDLNFPLWKDTVSLIARGEVSNKLAPFYMRHYHSKHFMWDDDMDKEFRTRIEGELSIARWRTRLKAGVENIKNYTYFNQEAKPEQNSGSIQVLSASLNQDFKLGIFHLDNEVNWQKSSDQIVLPLPDLSLYHNFYMQFKLAKKVLSVQLGADVRYFSKYNAPAYMPAIQNFHLQPTDDQVQIGGYPIVNVYANLHLKRTRFYVMMYHVNQGMSSPNYFLSPHYPINPRVLKFGLSWNFYD
;
A
#
# COMPACT_ATOMS: atom_id res chain seq x y z
N TRP A 1 -14.72 16.44 -8.71
CA TRP A 1 -15.30 15.09 -8.81
C TRP A 1 -14.17 14.11 -9.09
N ILE A 2 -14.01 13.08 -8.28
CA ILE A 2 -13.14 11.94 -8.62
C ILE A 2 -14.02 10.70 -8.60
N LEU A 3 -14.08 10.02 -9.73
CA LEU A 3 -14.72 8.73 -9.91
C LEU A 3 -13.62 7.70 -10.15
N ALA A 4 -13.51 6.70 -9.29
CA ALA A 4 -12.62 5.57 -9.50
C ALA A 4 -13.44 4.28 -9.51
N VAL A 5 -13.31 3.52 -10.59
CA VAL A 5 -13.85 2.17 -10.74
C VAL A 5 -12.69 1.24 -11.01
N ARG A 6 -12.53 0.21 -10.18
CA ARG A 6 -11.52 -0.83 -10.36
C ARG A 6 -12.19 -2.18 -10.44
N THR A 7 -11.82 -2.96 -11.44
CA THR A 7 -12.19 -4.38 -11.55
C THR A 7 -10.92 -5.16 -11.77
N ALA A 8 -10.63 -6.10 -10.87
CA ALA A 8 -9.55 -7.04 -11.02
C ALA A 8 -10.13 -8.46 -11.07
N THR A 9 -9.71 -9.23 -12.06
CA THR A 9 -10.02 -10.66 -12.16
C THR A 9 -8.70 -11.39 -12.22
N CYS A 10 -8.46 -12.29 -11.28
CA CYS A 10 -7.30 -13.17 -11.26
C CYS A 10 -7.77 -14.60 -11.43
N THR A 11 -7.06 -15.36 -12.23
CA THR A 11 -7.12 -16.83 -12.21
C THR A 11 -6.09 -17.27 -11.16
N SER A 12 -6.53 -17.92 -10.11
CA SER A 12 -5.64 -18.46 -9.10
C SER A 12 -5.33 -19.91 -9.46
N GLY A 13 -4.16 -20.13 -10.04
CA GLY A 13 -3.59 -21.47 -10.21
C GLY A 13 -2.48 -21.65 -9.19
N GLU A 14 -2.62 -22.61 -8.29
CA GLU A 14 -1.56 -22.98 -7.37
C GLU A 14 -0.74 -24.13 -7.97
N PRO A 15 0.62 -24.02 -8.03
CA PRO A 15 1.46 -25.10 -8.58
C PRO A 15 1.39 -26.34 -7.70
N VAL A 16 1.35 -27.51 -8.33
CA VAL A 16 1.30 -28.84 -7.67
C VAL A 16 2.68 -29.28 -7.20
N SER A 17 3.75 -28.76 -7.79
CA SER A 17 5.13 -29.18 -7.41
C SER A 17 5.46 -28.71 -6.01
N PRO A 18 6.06 -29.57 -5.17
CA PRO A 18 6.53 -29.18 -3.87
C PRO A 18 7.49 -27.99 -3.99
N PRO A 19 7.26 -26.88 -3.29
CA PRO A 19 8.13 -25.73 -3.35
C PRO A 19 9.57 -26.05 -2.94
N GLU A 20 9.75 -27.05 -2.10
CA GLU A 20 11.04 -27.54 -1.64
C GLU A 20 11.94 -27.99 -2.77
N GLU A 21 11.44 -28.78 -3.72
CA GLU A 21 12.23 -29.27 -4.86
C GLU A 21 12.64 -28.13 -5.78
N MET A 22 11.74 -27.16 -6.00
CA MET A 22 12.07 -25.99 -6.81
C MET A 22 13.02 -25.03 -6.07
N ALA A 23 12.84 -24.83 -4.77
CA ALA A 23 13.72 -24.00 -3.96
C ALA A 23 15.13 -24.61 -3.77
N GLN A 24 15.23 -25.94 -3.81
CA GLN A 24 16.50 -26.68 -3.70
C GLN A 24 17.21 -26.85 -5.07
N GLY A 25 16.64 -26.34 -6.15
CA GLY A 25 17.26 -26.35 -7.47
C GLY A 25 16.93 -27.56 -8.33
N GLN A 26 16.04 -28.41 -7.90
CA GLN A 26 15.54 -29.52 -8.69
C GLN A 26 14.40 -29.01 -9.60
N ARG A 27 14.61 -29.07 -10.91
CA ARG A 27 13.57 -28.73 -11.89
C ARG A 27 12.93 -30.02 -12.41
N GLU A 28 11.75 -30.31 -11.92
CA GLU A 28 10.91 -31.34 -12.52
C GLU A 28 10.18 -30.81 -13.75
N TYR A 29 9.78 -29.52 -13.72
CA TYR A 29 9.04 -28.86 -14.80
C TYR A 29 9.67 -27.51 -15.20
N GLU A 30 9.53 -27.12 -16.46
CA GLU A 30 9.76 -25.74 -16.86
C GLU A 30 8.68 -24.85 -16.25
N SER A 31 9.03 -23.60 -15.91
CA SER A 31 8.14 -22.66 -15.20
C SER A 31 6.80 -22.39 -15.91
N THR A 32 6.74 -22.60 -17.23
CA THR A 32 5.52 -22.48 -18.05
C THR A 32 4.63 -23.72 -18.01
N ASN A 33 5.16 -24.84 -17.57
CA ASN A 33 4.52 -26.16 -17.61
C ASN A 33 4.25 -26.72 -16.22
N ILE A 34 4.40 -25.89 -15.18
CA ILE A 34 4.09 -26.28 -13.79
C ILE A 34 2.60 -26.61 -13.69
N PRO A 35 2.22 -27.82 -13.28
CA PRO A 35 0.83 -28.17 -13.03
C PRO A 35 0.22 -27.26 -11.95
N THR A 36 -1.04 -26.88 -12.14
CA THR A 36 -1.75 -26.06 -11.16
C THR A 36 -2.90 -26.82 -10.50
N VAL A 37 -3.10 -26.63 -9.20
CA VAL A 37 -4.14 -27.31 -8.42
C VAL A 37 -5.51 -26.66 -8.66
N LEU A 38 -5.57 -25.33 -8.63
CA LEU A 38 -6.80 -24.56 -8.80
C LEU A 38 -6.92 -24.04 -10.24
N SER A 39 -7.02 -24.96 -11.20
CA SER A 39 -6.99 -24.64 -12.64
C SER A 39 -8.29 -24.04 -13.16
N ALA A 40 -9.44 -24.37 -12.54
CA ALA A 40 -10.76 -23.86 -12.88
C ALA A 40 -11.31 -22.89 -11.82
N THR A 41 -10.42 -22.10 -11.23
CA THR A 41 -10.73 -21.19 -10.13
C THR A 41 -10.51 -19.72 -10.54
N THR A 42 -11.42 -18.86 -10.11
CA THR A 42 -11.35 -17.42 -10.37
C THR A 42 -11.61 -16.61 -9.12
N ASN A 43 -10.75 -15.63 -8.86
CA ASN A 43 -10.97 -14.53 -7.92
C ASN A 43 -11.36 -13.26 -8.69
N ARG A 44 -12.43 -12.62 -8.31
CA ARG A 44 -12.87 -11.37 -8.93
C ARG A 44 -13.15 -10.33 -7.87
N ASN A 45 -12.49 -9.18 -8.00
CA ASN A 45 -12.75 -7.98 -7.21
C ASN A 45 -13.36 -6.91 -8.11
N HIS A 46 -14.36 -6.23 -7.59
CA HIS A 46 -14.99 -5.09 -8.23
C HIS A 46 -15.15 -3.98 -7.19
N ASP A 47 -14.43 -2.87 -7.39
CA ASP A 47 -14.42 -1.72 -6.51
C ASP A 47 -14.95 -0.51 -7.24
N PHE A 48 -15.83 0.22 -6.56
CA PHE A 48 -16.38 1.49 -7.00
C PHE A 48 -16.20 2.52 -5.90
N TYR A 49 -15.66 3.66 -6.24
CA TYR A 49 -15.40 4.74 -5.31
C TYR A 49 -15.74 6.09 -5.93
N VAL A 50 -16.53 6.90 -5.20
CA VAL A 50 -16.84 8.28 -5.56
C VAL A 50 -16.66 9.15 -4.33
N PHE A 51 -16.03 10.30 -4.50
CA PHE A 51 -16.09 11.34 -3.49
C PHE A 51 -16.37 12.71 -4.11
N LEU A 52 -17.08 13.54 -3.35
CA LEU A 52 -17.34 14.93 -3.65
C LEU A 52 -16.92 15.77 -2.46
N THR A 53 -16.03 16.73 -2.70
CA THR A 53 -15.67 17.73 -1.70
C THR A 53 -16.18 19.09 -2.14
N GLN A 54 -16.88 19.77 -1.23
CA GLN A 54 -17.36 21.12 -1.37
C GLN A 54 -16.64 22.00 -0.36
N ARG A 55 -16.19 23.16 -0.79
CA ARG A 55 -15.55 24.15 0.09
C ARG A 55 -16.17 25.51 -0.14
N TYR A 56 -16.57 26.16 0.94
CA TYR A 56 -17.02 27.52 0.96
C TYR A 56 -16.07 28.37 1.79
N ASN A 57 -15.45 29.38 1.15
CA ASN A 57 -14.45 30.22 1.77
C ASN A 57 -15.07 31.55 2.22
N LEU A 58 -14.81 31.93 3.45
CA LEU A 58 -15.06 33.27 3.99
C LEU A 58 -13.73 34.01 4.09
N GLY A 59 -13.73 35.29 3.72
CA GLY A 59 -12.53 36.10 3.74
C GLY A 59 -12.84 37.57 3.45
N PHE A 60 -11.80 38.32 3.15
CA PHE A 60 -11.89 39.71 2.78
C PHE A 60 -11.07 40.00 1.50
N SER A 61 -11.44 41.05 0.79
CA SER A 61 -10.65 41.54 -0.34
C SER A 61 -9.61 42.53 0.17
N ARG A 62 -8.39 42.41 -0.28
CA ARG A 62 -7.32 43.36 -0.03
C ARG A 62 -6.75 43.88 -1.35
N ASP A 63 -6.32 45.10 -1.35
CA ASP A 63 -5.69 45.71 -2.51
C ASP A 63 -4.27 45.12 -2.71
N ILE A 64 -3.94 44.76 -3.95
CA ILE A 64 -2.59 44.33 -4.30
C ILE A 64 -1.71 45.58 -4.40
N PRO A 65 -0.56 45.63 -3.69
CA PRO A 65 0.37 46.76 -3.80
C PRO A 65 0.78 46.98 -5.26
N GLN A 66 0.57 48.21 -5.73
CA GLN A 66 0.99 48.65 -7.06
C GLN A 66 2.31 49.43 -6.97
N ALA A 67 3.08 49.47 -8.08
CA ALA A 67 4.22 50.36 -8.18
C ALA A 67 3.77 51.83 -8.18
N GLU A 68 4.55 52.72 -7.59
CA GLU A 68 4.22 54.16 -7.41
C GLU A 68 3.80 54.91 -8.71
N ASN A 69 4.09 54.34 -9.88
CA ASN A 69 3.77 54.94 -11.20
C ASN A 69 2.70 54.16 -11.99
N ASP A 70 2.04 53.19 -11.39
CA ASP A 70 1.04 52.38 -12.06
C ASP A 70 -0.35 53.02 -11.93
N THR A 71 -0.90 53.50 -13.04
CA THR A 71 -2.21 54.19 -13.15
C THR A 71 -3.35 53.21 -13.44
N THR A 72 -3.09 51.88 -13.44
CA THR A 72 -4.16 50.88 -13.66
C THR A 72 -5.10 50.80 -12.43
N PRO A 73 -6.37 50.41 -12.59
CA PRO A 73 -7.25 50.22 -11.45
C PRO A 73 -6.65 49.23 -10.46
N VAL A 74 -6.73 49.56 -9.13
CA VAL A 74 -6.23 48.72 -8.06
C VAL A 74 -6.85 47.33 -8.15
N LYS A 75 -6.03 46.32 -8.37
CA LYS A 75 -6.49 44.93 -8.37
C LYS A 75 -6.71 44.47 -6.94
N GLN A 76 -7.86 43.86 -6.71
CA GLN A 76 -8.19 43.26 -5.42
C GLN A 76 -7.96 41.75 -5.46
N GLU A 77 -7.35 41.22 -4.42
CA GLU A 77 -7.17 39.79 -4.19
C GLU A 77 -8.08 39.36 -3.03
N PHE A 78 -8.88 38.31 -3.24
CA PHE A 78 -9.66 37.71 -2.15
C PHE A 78 -8.76 36.84 -1.29
N VAL A 79 -8.67 37.19 0.00
CA VAL A 79 -7.88 36.44 0.99
C VAL A 79 -8.86 35.60 1.83
N PRO A 80 -8.89 34.29 1.62
CA PRO A 80 -9.72 33.42 2.46
C PRO A 80 -9.11 33.26 3.84
N VAL A 81 -9.95 33.34 4.88
CA VAL A 81 -9.57 33.23 6.30
C VAL A 81 -10.14 31.97 6.92
N THR A 82 -11.40 31.67 6.59
CA THR A 82 -12.11 30.50 7.09
C THR A 82 -12.73 29.74 5.97
N SER A 83 -12.69 28.42 6.02
CA SER A 83 -13.35 27.53 5.06
C SER A 83 -14.29 26.56 5.75
N PHE A 84 -15.50 26.44 5.24
CA PHE A 84 -16.41 25.34 5.56
C PHE A 84 -16.20 24.24 4.52
N ILE A 85 -15.99 23.04 4.99
CA ILE A 85 -15.66 21.88 4.14
C ILE A 85 -16.70 20.81 4.39
N HIS A 86 -17.25 20.27 3.31
CA HIS A 86 -18.09 19.07 3.36
C HIS A 86 -17.58 18.07 2.34
N THR A 87 -17.37 16.83 2.78
CA THR A 87 -16.94 15.72 1.91
C THR A 87 -17.90 14.56 2.10
N ILE A 88 -18.46 14.08 1.00
CA ILE A 88 -19.19 12.81 0.95
C ILE A 88 -18.36 11.80 0.15
N GLN A 89 -18.26 10.59 0.68
CA GLN A 89 -17.57 9.44 0.08
C GLN A 89 -18.54 8.29 0.00
N VAL A 90 -18.60 7.63 -1.15
CA VAL A 90 -19.40 6.41 -1.37
C VAL A 90 -18.47 5.35 -1.92
N GLU A 91 -18.44 4.21 -1.26
CA GLU A 91 -17.62 3.06 -1.59
C GLU A 91 -18.48 1.83 -1.78
N ARG A 92 -18.16 1.03 -2.77
CA ARG A 92 -18.74 -0.30 -2.93
C ARG A 92 -17.64 -1.24 -3.37
N ALA A 93 -17.50 -2.35 -2.63
CA ALA A 93 -16.59 -3.42 -2.99
C ALA A 93 -17.36 -4.75 -3.06
N ARG A 94 -16.98 -5.58 -3.99
CA ARG A 94 -17.47 -6.96 -4.10
C ARG A 94 -16.30 -7.86 -4.40
N HIS A 95 -16.18 -8.91 -3.62
CA HIS A 95 -15.28 -10.02 -3.87
C HIS A 95 -16.10 -11.26 -4.20
N SER A 96 -15.63 -12.07 -5.14
CA SER A 96 -16.20 -13.39 -5.43
C SER A 96 -15.07 -14.39 -5.72
N PHE A 97 -15.15 -15.52 -5.05
CA PHE A 97 -14.29 -16.67 -5.27
C PHE A 97 -15.13 -17.81 -5.84
N ASN A 98 -14.82 -18.24 -7.07
CA ASN A 98 -15.52 -19.28 -7.75
C ASN A 98 -14.52 -20.38 -8.18
N SER A 99 -14.80 -21.63 -7.82
CA SER A 99 -14.01 -22.77 -8.22
C SER A 99 -14.91 -23.90 -8.74
N ASN A 100 -14.51 -24.49 -9.84
CA ASN A 100 -15.09 -25.73 -10.36
C ASN A 100 -14.15 -26.93 -10.13
N ASP A 101 -13.02 -26.72 -9.44
CA ASP A 101 -12.10 -27.78 -9.10
C ASP A 101 -12.66 -28.60 -7.93
N ASP A 102 -12.71 -29.93 -8.07
CA ASP A 102 -13.04 -30.82 -6.94
C ASP A 102 -11.79 -31.07 -6.10
N MET A 103 -11.72 -30.38 -4.96
CA MET A 103 -10.58 -30.42 -4.04
C MET A 103 -10.80 -31.36 -2.85
N ARG A 104 -11.91 -32.10 -2.79
CA ARG A 104 -12.25 -32.99 -1.66
C ARG A 104 -11.26 -34.14 -1.53
N GLU A 105 -10.90 -34.78 -2.63
CA GLU A 105 -9.94 -35.90 -2.62
C GLU A 105 -8.51 -35.47 -2.26
N LYS A 106 -8.19 -34.20 -2.49
CA LYS A 106 -6.85 -33.65 -2.22
C LYS A 106 -6.72 -33.04 -0.81
N ASN A 107 -7.81 -33.02 -0.02
CA ASN A 107 -7.85 -32.38 1.30
C ASN A 107 -7.26 -30.94 1.30
N TYR A 108 -7.46 -30.21 0.21
CA TYR A 108 -6.89 -28.86 0.04
C TYR A 108 -7.43 -27.89 1.09
N TYR A 109 -8.73 -27.97 1.38
CA TYR A 109 -9.37 -27.21 2.44
C TYR A 109 -9.60 -28.10 3.66
N GLN A 110 -9.22 -27.61 4.84
CA GLN A 110 -9.40 -28.35 6.09
C GLN A 110 -10.87 -28.52 6.47
N ASN A 111 -11.72 -27.57 6.12
CA ASN A 111 -13.13 -27.54 6.53
C ASN A 111 -14.06 -27.26 5.35
N THR A 112 -15.28 -27.77 5.45
CA THR A 112 -16.42 -27.45 4.59
C THR A 112 -17.62 -27.22 5.48
N TYR A 113 -18.13 -25.99 5.53
CA TYR A 113 -19.16 -25.57 6.48
C TYR A 113 -20.57 -25.76 5.95
N PHE A 114 -20.77 -25.63 4.64
CA PHE A 114 -22.06 -25.80 3.98
C PHE A 114 -21.92 -26.37 2.57
N ASP A 115 -23.05 -26.83 1.99
CA ASP A 115 -23.13 -27.36 0.61
C ASP A 115 -22.07 -28.46 0.36
N THR A 116 -21.96 -29.41 1.33
CA THR A 116 -20.90 -30.43 1.38
C THR A 116 -20.92 -31.39 0.19
N ASP A 117 -22.09 -31.60 -0.40
CA ASP A 117 -22.27 -32.53 -1.53
C ASP A 117 -21.86 -31.94 -2.87
N ASN A 118 -21.80 -30.63 -2.96
CA ASN A 118 -21.39 -29.90 -4.17
C ASN A 118 -19.89 -29.64 -4.17
N PRO A 119 -19.11 -30.10 -5.16
CA PRO A 119 -17.69 -29.81 -5.22
C PRO A 119 -17.40 -28.33 -5.53
N ASN A 120 -18.32 -27.66 -6.22
CA ASN A 120 -18.11 -26.28 -6.65
C ASN A 120 -18.16 -25.29 -5.50
N VAL A 121 -17.34 -24.24 -5.59
CA VAL A 121 -17.34 -23.10 -4.66
C VAL A 121 -17.92 -21.87 -5.35
N ARG A 122 -18.77 -21.12 -4.66
CA ARG A 122 -19.43 -19.90 -5.16
C ARG A 122 -19.54 -18.88 -4.04
N ASP A 123 -18.41 -18.46 -3.50
CA ASP A 123 -18.38 -17.50 -2.40
C ASP A 123 -18.44 -16.07 -2.90
N SER A 124 -19.15 -15.22 -2.18
CA SER A 124 -19.13 -13.80 -2.47
C SER A 124 -19.37 -12.95 -1.21
N THR A 125 -18.68 -11.82 -1.15
CA THR A 125 -18.85 -10.79 -0.13
C THR A 125 -19.12 -9.44 -0.80
N THR A 126 -19.93 -8.61 -0.15
CA THR A 126 -20.19 -7.25 -0.63
C THR A 126 -20.07 -6.27 0.53
N TYR A 127 -19.46 -5.14 0.24
CA TYR A 127 -19.34 -3.99 1.13
C TYR A 127 -19.93 -2.75 0.46
N VAL A 128 -20.67 -1.95 1.23
CA VAL A 128 -21.11 -0.61 0.85
C VAL A 128 -20.85 0.33 2.01
N GLY A 129 -20.07 1.37 1.78
CA GLY A 129 -19.72 2.39 2.75
C GLY A 129 -20.16 3.77 2.29
N ILE A 130 -20.72 4.56 3.22
CA ILE A 130 -21.03 5.99 3.00
C ILE A 130 -20.41 6.76 4.17
N LYS A 131 -19.48 7.68 3.86
CA LYS A 131 -18.84 8.54 4.87
C LYS A 131 -19.14 10.00 4.53
N ASN A 132 -19.69 10.73 5.51
CA ASN A 132 -19.85 12.17 5.45
C ASN A 132 -18.89 12.82 6.42
N THR A 133 -18.16 13.83 5.98
CA THR A 133 -17.24 14.61 6.82
C THR A 133 -17.57 16.08 6.67
N ILE A 134 -17.77 16.76 7.78
CA ILE A 134 -17.94 18.22 7.86
C ILE A 134 -16.76 18.79 8.64
N GLY A 135 -16.26 19.94 8.21
CA GLY A 135 -15.13 20.57 8.87
C GLY A 135 -15.14 22.09 8.73
N ILE A 136 -14.47 22.73 9.66
CA ILE A 136 -14.20 24.17 9.64
C ILE A 136 -12.68 24.32 9.72
N ALA A 137 -12.11 25.01 8.73
CA ALA A 137 -10.69 25.29 8.65
C ALA A 137 -10.43 26.78 8.80
N LEU A 138 -9.58 27.15 9.75
CA LEU A 138 -8.92 28.44 9.84
C LEU A 138 -7.62 28.35 9.05
N LEU A 139 -7.51 29.12 7.97
CA LEU A 139 -6.38 29.04 7.05
C LEU A 139 -5.13 29.74 7.62
N GLU A 140 -3.95 29.37 7.15
CA GLU A 140 -2.71 30.06 7.49
C GLU A 140 -2.83 31.55 7.19
N GLY A 141 -2.44 32.42 8.14
CA GLY A 141 -2.55 33.84 7.97
C GLY A 141 -3.87 34.47 8.50
N PHE A 142 -4.81 33.66 9.02
CA PHE A 142 -6.00 34.20 9.69
C PHE A 142 -5.66 35.11 10.88
N ASN A 143 -4.48 34.90 11.48
CA ASN A 143 -3.97 35.72 12.57
C ASN A 143 -2.52 36.13 12.29
N LYS A 144 -2.18 37.39 12.55
CA LYS A 144 -0.83 37.94 12.38
C LYS A 144 0.26 37.17 13.13
N TYR A 145 -0.09 36.54 14.24
CA TYR A 145 0.82 35.80 15.12
C TYR A 145 0.79 34.29 14.92
N ALA A 146 -0.33 33.74 14.48
CA ALA A 146 -0.50 32.30 14.24
C ALA A 146 -0.35 31.99 12.75
N LYS A 147 0.88 31.75 12.31
CA LYS A 147 1.19 31.31 10.94
C LYS A 147 0.94 29.81 10.76
N ALA A 148 -0.22 29.33 11.20
CA ALA A 148 -0.62 27.93 11.11
C ALA A 148 -2.08 27.83 10.74
N GLY A 149 -2.45 26.84 9.92
CA GLY A 149 -3.83 26.46 9.67
C GLY A 149 -4.34 25.51 10.74
N LEU A 150 -5.57 25.68 11.17
CA LEU A 150 -6.25 24.80 12.12
C LEU A 150 -7.56 24.33 11.50
N THR A 151 -7.79 23.02 11.45
CA THR A 151 -9.05 22.43 11.01
C THR A 151 -9.66 21.60 12.12
N ALA A 152 -10.93 21.76 12.38
CA ALA A 152 -11.73 20.85 13.19
C ALA A 152 -12.74 20.15 12.28
N PHE A 153 -12.95 18.86 12.47
CA PHE A 153 -13.87 18.07 11.66
C PHE A 153 -14.63 17.02 12.46
N ALA A 154 -15.79 16.64 11.94
CA ALA A 154 -16.52 15.47 12.39
C ALA A 154 -16.90 14.61 11.18
N SER A 155 -16.86 13.29 11.36
CA SER A 155 -17.25 12.35 10.31
C SER A 155 -18.21 11.29 10.83
N TYR A 156 -19.18 10.92 9.99
CA TYR A 156 -20.11 9.83 10.21
C TYR A 156 -19.99 8.84 9.07
N LYS A 157 -19.74 7.58 9.40
CA LYS A 157 -19.61 6.48 8.44
C LYS A 157 -20.64 5.39 8.74
N ILE A 158 -21.33 4.96 7.69
CA ILE A 158 -22.21 3.80 7.68
C ILE A 158 -21.55 2.76 6.78
N SER A 159 -21.36 1.55 7.31
CA SER A 159 -20.80 0.41 6.59
C SER A 159 -21.81 -0.73 6.60
N LYS A 160 -22.12 -1.26 5.42
CA LYS A 160 -23.01 -2.43 5.26
C LYS A 160 -22.22 -3.55 4.59
N TYR A 161 -22.21 -4.69 5.23
CA TYR A 161 -21.54 -5.89 4.75
C TYR A 161 -22.57 -6.98 4.50
N THR A 162 -22.32 -7.78 3.46
CA THR A 162 -23.15 -8.93 3.11
C THR A 162 -22.22 -10.13 2.93
N LEU A 163 -22.42 -11.17 3.71
CA LEU A 163 -21.66 -12.42 3.69
C LEU A 163 -22.57 -13.57 3.23
N MET A 164 -21.96 -14.73 2.94
CA MET A 164 -22.72 -15.98 2.77
C MET A 164 -23.42 -16.34 4.07
N ASN A 165 -24.57 -17.00 3.98
CA ASN A 165 -25.29 -17.44 5.18
C ASN A 165 -24.62 -18.68 5.80
N MET A 166 -24.47 -18.68 7.14
CA MET A 166 -23.84 -19.78 7.89
C MET A 166 -24.59 -21.13 7.78
N GLU A 167 -25.90 -21.10 7.55
CA GLU A 167 -26.74 -22.30 7.48
C GLU A 167 -26.91 -22.85 6.07
N GLY A 168 -26.18 -22.27 5.07
CA GLY A 168 -26.38 -22.61 3.66
C GLY A 168 -27.74 -22.15 3.10
N ASN A 169 -28.44 -21.27 3.83
CA ASN A 169 -29.69 -20.67 3.40
C ASN A 169 -29.42 -19.69 2.25
N PRO A 170 -30.28 -19.59 1.22
CA PRO A 170 -30.10 -18.64 0.12
C PRO A 170 -30.13 -17.16 0.53
N LEU A 171 -30.55 -16.82 1.75
CA LEU A 171 -30.55 -15.44 2.25
C LEU A 171 -29.19 -15.10 2.88
N PRO A 172 -28.45 -14.10 2.36
CA PRO A 172 -27.15 -13.73 2.88
C PRO A 172 -27.25 -13.07 4.27
N ASP A 173 -26.19 -13.26 5.08
CA ASP A 173 -26.05 -12.56 6.36
C ASP A 173 -25.66 -11.11 6.14
N LYS A 174 -26.29 -10.19 6.88
CA LYS A 174 -26.09 -8.76 6.76
C LYS A 174 -25.61 -8.15 8.06
N TYR A 175 -24.52 -7.41 7.98
CA TYR A 175 -23.94 -6.68 9.09
C TYR A 175 -23.96 -5.19 8.79
N ASN A 176 -24.25 -4.39 9.84
CA ASN A 176 -24.23 -2.93 9.74
C ASN A 176 -23.34 -2.37 10.85
N GLU A 177 -22.43 -1.50 10.48
CA GLU A 177 -21.57 -0.76 11.41
C GLU A 177 -21.74 0.73 11.20
N ASN A 178 -21.87 1.45 12.30
CA ASN A 178 -21.92 2.90 12.33
C ASN A 178 -20.73 3.41 13.14
N GLU A 179 -20.11 4.48 12.66
CA GLU A 179 -18.91 5.06 13.26
C GLU A 179 -19.00 6.59 13.22
N ILE A 180 -18.76 7.22 14.37
CA ILE A 180 -18.64 8.68 14.48
C ILE A 180 -17.26 9.00 15.00
N PHE A 181 -16.54 9.84 14.27
CA PHE A 181 -15.24 10.38 14.66
C PHE A 181 -15.30 11.90 14.71
N VAL A 182 -14.54 12.47 15.64
CA VAL A 182 -14.19 13.89 15.64
C VAL A 182 -12.68 14.02 15.62
N GLY A 183 -12.20 15.09 15.01
CA GLY A 183 -10.77 15.27 14.88
C GLY A 183 -10.38 16.70 14.60
N GLY A 184 -9.07 16.91 14.60
CA GLY A 184 -8.46 18.18 14.29
C GLY A 184 -7.17 18.01 13.51
N GLU A 185 -6.82 19.02 12.75
CA GLU A 185 -5.60 19.13 11.98
C GLU A 185 -4.95 20.46 12.24
N LEU A 186 -3.64 20.44 12.51
CA LEU A 186 -2.79 21.61 12.64
C LEU A 186 -1.70 21.53 11.58
N SER A 187 -1.56 22.56 10.77
CA SER A 187 -0.54 22.56 9.70
C SER A 187 0.10 23.92 9.54
N LYS A 188 1.39 23.92 9.26
CA LYS A 188 2.14 25.08 8.81
C LYS A 188 2.94 24.69 7.57
N ARG A 189 2.59 25.28 6.44
CA ARG A 189 3.23 25.02 5.15
C ARG A 189 4.01 26.24 4.63
N GLU A 190 3.71 27.42 5.14
CA GLU A 190 4.42 28.66 4.76
C GLU A 190 5.76 28.78 5.45
N GLY A 191 6.72 29.38 4.75
CA GLY A 191 8.10 29.61 5.20
C GLY A 191 9.07 28.61 4.60
N ASN A 192 10.37 28.78 4.85
CA ASN A 192 11.43 27.99 4.21
C ASN A 192 12.15 27.05 5.19
N VAL A 193 11.93 27.20 6.49
CA VAL A 193 12.73 26.53 7.53
C VAL A 193 11.96 25.46 8.26
N LEU A 194 10.75 25.77 8.71
CA LEU A 194 9.96 24.87 9.55
C LEU A 194 8.57 24.68 8.96
N HIS A 195 8.28 23.44 8.57
CA HIS A 195 6.94 22.97 8.26
C HIS A 195 6.53 21.90 9.26
N TYR A 196 5.27 21.85 9.60
CA TYR A 196 4.73 20.76 10.40
C TYR A 196 3.28 20.48 10.03
N HIS A 197 2.90 19.25 10.25
CA HIS A 197 1.54 18.78 10.08
C HIS A 197 1.22 17.78 11.19
N ALA A 198 0.09 17.98 11.84
CA ALA A 198 -0.43 17.03 12.83
C ALA A 198 -1.94 16.88 12.62
N ILE A 199 -2.40 15.65 12.60
CA ILE A 199 -3.82 15.33 12.51
C ILE A 199 -4.16 14.25 13.54
N GLY A 200 -5.28 14.44 14.23
CA GLY A 200 -5.78 13.47 15.19
C GLY A 200 -7.28 13.31 15.06
N GLU A 201 -7.75 12.08 15.23
CA GLU A 201 -9.17 11.76 15.31
C GLU A 201 -9.43 10.75 16.43
N VAL A 202 -10.59 10.84 17.03
CA VAL A 202 -11.07 9.95 18.09
C VAL A 202 -12.50 9.51 17.81
N GLY A 203 -12.77 8.22 18.02
CA GLY A 203 -14.09 7.62 17.85
C GLY A 203 -14.99 7.90 19.03
N LEU A 204 -16.17 8.50 18.77
CA LEU A 204 -17.12 8.89 19.79
C LEU A 204 -18.29 7.93 19.95
N ALA A 205 -18.73 7.28 18.86
CA ALA A 205 -19.92 6.44 18.89
C ALA A 205 -19.85 5.26 17.91
N GLY A 206 -20.67 4.24 18.19
CA GLY A 206 -20.77 3.03 17.40
C GLY A 206 -19.50 2.16 17.51
N LYS A 207 -19.10 1.53 16.43
CA LYS A 207 -17.85 0.72 16.38
C LYS A 207 -16.58 1.56 16.51
N ALA A 208 -16.69 2.88 16.42
CA ALA A 208 -15.57 3.80 16.60
C ALA A 208 -15.15 3.98 18.07
N ILE A 209 -15.99 3.66 19.05
CA ILE A 209 -15.70 3.88 20.48
C ILE A 209 -14.34 3.26 20.88
N GLY A 210 -13.47 4.12 21.48
CA GLY A 210 -12.14 3.73 21.90
C GLY A 210 -11.12 3.60 20.78
N GLN A 211 -11.49 3.84 19.53
CA GLN A 211 -10.55 4.00 18.44
C GLN A 211 -10.01 5.43 18.42
N PHE A 212 -8.74 5.57 18.08
CA PHE A 212 -8.13 6.86 17.79
C PHE A 212 -6.95 6.69 16.82
N ASN A 213 -6.61 7.79 16.16
CA ASN A 213 -5.42 7.87 15.32
C ASN A 213 -4.86 9.29 15.40
N VAL A 214 -3.61 9.40 15.83
CA VAL A 214 -2.87 10.67 15.89
C VAL A 214 -1.58 10.49 15.13
N LYS A 215 -1.34 11.32 14.13
CA LYS A 215 -0.10 11.32 13.37
C LYS A 215 0.37 12.73 13.12
N GLY A 216 1.67 12.90 13.02
CA GLY A 216 2.27 14.18 12.70
C GLY A 216 3.66 14.06 12.15
N ASP A 217 4.08 15.09 11.47
CA ASP A 217 5.41 15.27 10.96
C ASP A 217 5.91 16.69 11.19
N ILE A 218 7.22 16.80 11.32
CA ILE A 218 7.96 18.05 11.42
C ILE A 218 9.08 17.99 10.40
N ASP A 219 9.14 18.97 9.51
CA ASP A 219 10.16 19.13 8.48
C ASP A 219 10.96 20.40 8.76
N LEU A 220 12.26 20.22 9.04
CA LEU A 220 13.23 21.26 9.29
C LEU A 220 14.19 21.36 8.10
N ASN A 221 14.16 22.50 7.41
CA ASN A 221 15.02 22.79 6.29
C ASN A 221 16.05 23.86 6.69
N PHE A 222 17.32 23.55 6.61
CA PHE A 222 18.37 24.48 6.99
C PHE A 222 19.55 24.45 6.01
N PRO A 223 20.21 25.60 5.78
CA PRO A 223 21.37 25.64 4.91
C PRO A 223 22.60 25.06 5.62
N LEU A 224 23.20 24.04 5.00
CA LEU A 224 24.44 23.42 5.46
C LEU A 224 25.31 23.08 4.25
N TRP A 225 26.64 23.33 4.31
CA TRP A 225 27.60 23.05 3.23
C TRP A 225 27.20 23.64 1.85
N LYS A 226 26.61 24.84 1.83
CA LYS A 226 26.08 25.53 0.64
C LYS A 226 24.96 24.74 -0.07
N ASP A 227 24.19 23.99 0.68
CA ASP A 227 23.03 23.23 0.23
C ASP A 227 21.91 23.30 1.27
N THR A 228 20.73 22.79 0.94
CA THR A 228 19.64 22.62 1.89
C THR A 228 19.65 21.19 2.40
N VAL A 229 19.74 21.03 3.71
CA VAL A 229 19.55 19.77 4.42
C VAL A 229 18.16 19.78 5.02
N SER A 230 17.40 18.70 4.79
CA SER A 230 16.08 18.49 5.38
C SER A 230 16.16 17.38 6.42
N LEU A 231 15.63 17.67 7.63
CA LEU A 231 15.44 16.71 8.68
C LEU A 231 13.95 16.59 8.97
N ILE A 232 13.39 15.39 8.76
CA ILE A 232 11.97 15.13 8.96
C ILE A 232 11.82 14.12 10.08
N ALA A 233 11.00 14.45 11.07
CA ALA A 233 10.56 13.51 12.11
C ALA A 233 9.07 13.22 11.93
N ARG A 234 8.69 11.94 11.95
CA ARG A 234 7.30 11.47 11.84
C ARG A 234 6.93 10.65 13.05
N GLY A 235 5.72 10.84 13.54
CA GLY A 235 5.16 10.04 14.63
C GLY A 235 3.72 9.64 14.34
N GLU A 236 3.36 8.43 14.72
CA GLU A 236 1.99 7.94 14.67
C GLU A 236 1.69 7.12 15.93
N VAL A 237 0.54 7.37 16.53
CA VAL A 237 -0.05 6.54 17.57
C VAL A 237 -1.49 6.25 17.21
N SER A 238 -1.86 4.99 17.15
CA SER A 238 -3.22 4.60 16.81
C SER A 238 -3.71 3.42 17.63
N ASN A 239 -5.03 3.37 17.83
CA ASN A 239 -5.75 2.25 18.44
C ASN A 239 -6.96 1.95 17.56
N LYS A 240 -6.90 0.90 16.77
CA LYS A 240 -7.88 0.62 15.71
C LYS A 240 -8.45 -0.78 15.87
N LEU A 241 -9.75 -0.91 15.62
CA LEU A 241 -10.39 -2.22 15.53
C LEU A 241 -9.87 -2.95 14.30
N ALA A 242 -9.69 -4.27 14.40
CA ALA A 242 -9.33 -5.10 13.26
C ALA A 242 -10.36 -4.95 12.11
N PRO A 243 -9.92 -5.05 10.84
CA PRO A 243 -10.81 -4.97 9.69
C PRO A 243 -12.01 -5.90 9.79
N PHE A 244 -13.16 -5.50 9.26
CA PHE A 244 -14.39 -6.27 9.34
C PHE A 244 -14.21 -7.74 8.91
N TYR A 245 -13.55 -7.99 7.77
CA TYR A 245 -13.36 -9.35 7.27
C TYR A 245 -12.35 -10.20 8.07
N MET A 246 -11.60 -9.61 8.96
CA MET A 246 -10.82 -10.36 9.97
C MET A 246 -11.64 -10.73 11.20
N ARG A 247 -12.75 -10.02 11.45
CA ARG A 247 -13.67 -10.30 12.56
C ARG A 247 -14.84 -11.19 12.15
N HIS A 248 -15.33 -11.01 10.93
CA HIS A 248 -16.51 -11.72 10.41
C HIS A 248 -16.25 -12.15 8.96
N TYR A 249 -16.33 -13.42 8.68
CA TYR A 249 -16.21 -13.95 7.33
C TYR A 249 -16.95 -15.28 7.21
N HIS A 250 -17.81 -15.41 6.19
CA HIS A 250 -18.56 -16.61 5.92
C HIS A 250 -18.37 -17.01 4.46
N SER A 251 -17.78 -18.16 4.26
CA SER A 251 -17.58 -18.80 2.98
C SER A 251 -17.67 -20.32 3.11
N LYS A 252 -17.70 -21.02 2.02
CA LYS A 252 -17.84 -22.49 2.03
C LYS A 252 -16.76 -23.20 2.86
N HIS A 253 -15.51 -22.71 2.79
CA HIS A 253 -14.35 -23.35 3.42
C HIS A 253 -13.75 -22.55 4.58
N PHE A 254 -14.16 -21.31 4.77
CA PHE A 254 -13.66 -20.43 5.80
C PHE A 254 -14.80 -19.72 6.51
N MET A 255 -14.84 -19.85 7.83
CA MET A 255 -15.89 -19.26 8.66
C MET A 255 -15.35 -18.85 10.01
N TRP A 256 -15.60 -17.59 10.38
CA TRP A 256 -15.30 -17.04 11.70
C TRP A 256 -16.17 -15.84 12.01
N ASP A 257 -16.47 -15.67 13.30
CA ASP A 257 -17.11 -14.52 13.91
C ASP A 257 -16.43 -14.29 15.25
N ASP A 258 -15.41 -13.39 15.25
CA ASP A 258 -14.55 -13.18 16.40
C ASP A 258 -14.63 -11.73 16.89
N ASP A 259 -14.74 -11.59 18.23
CA ASP A 259 -14.54 -10.32 18.90
C ASP A 259 -13.04 -10.14 19.16
N MET A 260 -12.45 -9.20 18.44
CA MET A 260 -11.03 -8.89 18.53
C MET A 260 -10.79 -7.60 19.30
N ASP A 261 -9.72 -7.57 20.07
CA ASP A 261 -9.22 -6.36 20.71
C ASP A 261 -8.73 -5.37 19.66
N LYS A 262 -8.66 -4.10 20.04
CA LYS A 262 -8.06 -3.08 19.18
C LYS A 262 -6.55 -3.24 19.10
N GLU A 263 -6.04 -3.14 17.91
CA GLU A 263 -4.61 -3.09 17.66
C GLU A 263 -4.07 -1.70 18.04
N PHE A 264 -3.16 -1.68 19.01
CA PHE A 264 -2.47 -0.46 19.42
C PHE A 264 -1.10 -0.40 18.74
N ARG A 265 -0.87 0.69 18.00
CA ARG A 265 0.34 0.88 17.20
C ARG A 265 0.99 2.21 17.51
N THR A 266 2.30 2.18 17.71
CA THR A 266 3.14 3.37 17.85
C THR A 266 4.28 3.30 16.86
N ARG A 267 4.48 4.36 16.06
CA ARG A 267 5.56 4.46 15.08
C ARG A 267 6.28 5.79 15.23
N ILE A 268 7.60 5.76 15.20
CA ILE A 268 8.46 6.95 15.16
C ILE A 268 9.48 6.72 14.05
N GLU A 269 9.65 7.70 13.18
CA GLU A 269 10.58 7.67 12.05
C GLU A 269 11.30 9.01 11.93
N GLY A 270 12.62 8.95 11.70
CA GLY A 270 13.46 10.09 11.33
C GLY A 270 13.97 9.95 9.90
N GLU A 271 14.01 11.04 9.14
CA GLU A 271 14.57 11.11 7.79
C GLU A 271 15.53 12.28 7.69
N LEU A 272 16.73 12.01 7.18
CA LEU A 272 17.73 13.02 6.80
C LEU A 272 17.90 13.00 5.29
N SER A 273 17.71 14.16 4.64
CA SER A 273 17.86 14.31 3.20
C SER A 273 18.89 15.41 2.89
N ILE A 274 19.88 15.08 2.06
CA ILE A 274 20.93 15.98 1.60
C ILE A 274 20.89 16.02 0.08
N ALA A 275 20.26 17.06 -0.48
CA ALA A 275 19.95 17.16 -1.90
C ALA A 275 21.22 17.14 -2.77
N ARG A 276 22.28 17.85 -2.40
CA ARG A 276 23.55 17.89 -3.11
C ARG A 276 24.21 16.52 -3.26
N TRP A 277 24.14 15.70 -2.21
CA TRP A 277 24.72 14.36 -2.20
C TRP A 277 23.75 13.31 -2.74
N ARG A 278 22.50 13.71 -3.02
CA ARG A 278 21.41 12.79 -3.42
C ARG A 278 21.27 11.64 -2.45
N THR A 279 21.43 11.94 -1.17
CA THR A 279 21.38 10.99 -0.07
C THR A 279 20.11 11.21 0.71
N ARG A 280 19.40 10.12 1.00
CA ARG A 280 18.28 10.09 1.94
C ARG A 280 18.47 8.90 2.87
N LEU A 281 18.53 9.19 4.16
CA LEU A 281 18.65 8.20 5.22
C LEU A 281 17.38 8.24 6.06
N LYS A 282 16.79 7.09 6.32
CA LYS A 282 15.64 6.94 7.24
C LYS A 282 15.96 5.90 8.29
N ALA A 283 15.42 6.11 9.49
CA ALA A 283 15.41 5.11 10.56
C ALA A 283 14.10 5.22 11.33
N GLY A 284 13.55 4.08 11.72
CA GLY A 284 12.27 4.04 12.41
C GLY A 284 12.14 2.84 13.34
N VAL A 285 11.25 3.02 14.32
CA VAL A 285 10.80 1.96 15.22
C VAL A 285 9.27 1.97 15.27
N GLU A 286 8.70 0.78 15.22
CA GLU A 286 7.27 0.56 15.34
C GLU A 286 7.00 -0.51 16.39
N ASN A 287 6.05 -0.24 17.31
CA ASN A 287 5.54 -1.21 18.27
C ASN A 287 4.07 -1.48 17.98
N ILE A 288 3.71 -2.75 17.95
CA ILE A 288 2.36 -3.21 17.63
C ILE A 288 1.91 -4.17 18.74
N LYS A 289 0.86 -3.80 19.47
CA LYS A 289 0.21 -4.68 20.44
C LYS A 289 -1.12 -5.17 19.84
N ASN A 290 -1.49 -6.41 20.15
CA ASN A 290 -2.67 -7.09 19.60
C ASN A 290 -2.62 -7.15 18.06
N TYR A 291 -1.44 -7.43 17.49
CA TYR A 291 -1.27 -7.55 16.05
C TYR A 291 -2.18 -8.65 15.50
N THR A 292 -3.01 -8.32 14.51
CA THR A 292 -3.95 -9.26 13.88
C THR A 292 -3.34 -9.82 12.60
N TYR A 293 -3.31 -11.14 12.48
CA TYR A 293 -2.71 -11.86 11.36
C TYR A 293 -3.52 -13.10 11.01
N PHE A 294 -3.25 -13.73 9.88
CA PHE A 294 -3.78 -15.05 9.56
C PHE A 294 -2.78 -16.11 9.95
N ASN A 295 -3.21 -17.03 10.80
CA ASN A 295 -2.41 -18.13 11.31
C ASN A 295 -2.15 -19.22 10.25
N GLN A 296 -1.56 -20.34 10.64
CA GLN A 296 -1.20 -21.45 9.74
C GLN A 296 -2.42 -22.11 9.07
N GLU A 297 -3.60 -22.01 9.67
CA GLU A 297 -4.87 -22.51 9.12
C GLU A 297 -5.58 -21.48 8.23
N ALA A 298 -4.93 -20.35 7.94
CA ALA A 298 -5.52 -19.19 7.26
C ALA A 298 -6.76 -18.63 7.97
N LYS A 299 -6.80 -18.72 9.31
CA LYS A 299 -7.78 -18.10 10.18
C LYS A 299 -7.19 -16.89 10.89
N PRO A 300 -7.98 -15.84 11.13
CA PRO A 300 -7.49 -14.67 11.84
C PRO A 300 -7.17 -15.00 13.30
N GLU A 301 -6.08 -14.44 13.79
CA GLU A 301 -5.59 -14.59 15.14
C GLU A 301 -4.97 -13.28 15.61
N GLN A 302 -4.98 -13.00 16.91
CA GLN A 302 -4.33 -11.86 17.52
C GLN A 302 -3.16 -12.27 18.40
N ASN A 303 -2.01 -11.65 18.18
CA ASN A 303 -0.87 -11.79 19.07
C ASN A 303 -1.12 -10.98 20.35
N SER A 304 -1.24 -11.67 21.49
CA SER A 304 -1.41 -11.04 22.81
C SER A 304 -0.19 -10.22 23.28
N GLY A 305 0.98 -10.47 22.69
CA GLY A 305 2.22 -9.76 22.96
C GLY A 305 2.35 -8.44 22.20
N SER A 306 3.52 -7.80 22.37
CA SER A 306 3.92 -6.63 21.60
C SER A 306 5.03 -7.01 20.62
N ILE A 307 4.85 -6.70 19.37
CA ILE A 307 5.86 -6.88 18.32
C ILE A 307 6.54 -5.55 18.07
N GLN A 308 7.87 -5.54 18.09
CA GLN A 308 8.68 -4.39 17.72
C GLN A 308 9.30 -4.62 16.35
N VAL A 309 9.19 -3.62 15.48
CA VAL A 309 9.86 -3.61 14.17
C VAL A 309 10.83 -2.44 14.14
N LEU A 310 12.09 -2.75 13.89
CA LEU A 310 13.13 -1.75 13.59
C LEU A 310 13.31 -1.67 12.09
N SER A 311 13.53 -0.47 11.55
CA SER A 311 13.78 -0.25 10.14
C SER A 311 14.83 0.82 9.90
N ALA A 312 15.64 0.63 8.87
CA ALA A 312 16.57 1.62 8.36
C ALA A 312 16.60 1.55 6.83
N SER A 313 16.66 2.69 6.17
CA SER A 313 16.68 2.78 4.70
C SER A 313 17.68 3.84 4.25
N LEU A 314 18.47 3.49 3.24
CA LEU A 314 19.41 4.40 2.58
C LEU A 314 19.07 4.45 1.09
N ASN A 315 18.74 5.64 0.60
CA ASN A 315 18.73 5.94 -0.82
C ASN A 315 19.96 6.79 -1.16
N GLN A 316 20.76 6.32 -2.10
CA GLN A 316 21.96 7.01 -2.54
C GLN A 316 22.12 6.93 -4.05
N ASP A 317 22.08 8.07 -4.71
CA ASP A 317 22.27 8.14 -6.15
C ASP A 317 23.65 8.72 -6.49
N PHE A 318 24.32 8.10 -7.46
CA PHE A 318 25.57 8.56 -8.02
C PHE A 318 25.38 8.96 -9.48
N LYS A 319 26.04 10.04 -9.88
CA LYS A 319 26.04 10.50 -11.27
C LYS A 319 27.46 10.90 -11.69
N LEU A 320 27.94 10.25 -12.76
CA LEU A 320 29.21 10.57 -13.36
C LEU A 320 29.04 10.71 -14.89
N GLY A 321 28.93 11.94 -15.36
CA GLY A 321 28.67 12.23 -16.77
C GLY A 321 27.33 11.64 -17.23
N ILE A 322 27.37 10.69 -18.15
CA ILE A 322 26.19 9.97 -18.66
C ILE A 322 25.79 8.79 -17.79
N PHE A 323 26.65 8.34 -16.87
CA PHE A 323 26.43 7.19 -16.02
C PHE A 323 25.69 7.57 -14.73
N HIS A 324 24.73 6.78 -14.37
CA HIS A 324 23.92 6.93 -13.17
C HIS A 324 23.85 5.58 -12.45
N LEU A 325 23.85 5.64 -11.14
CA LEU A 325 23.62 4.49 -10.27
C LEU A 325 22.71 4.92 -9.12
N ASP A 326 21.46 4.47 -9.16
CA ASP A 326 20.48 4.71 -8.10
C ASP A 326 20.46 3.50 -7.18
N ASN A 327 20.59 3.72 -5.88
CA ASN A 327 20.65 2.65 -4.90
C ASN A 327 19.60 2.87 -3.82
N GLU A 328 18.93 1.79 -3.46
CA GLU A 328 18.06 1.71 -2.29
C GLU A 328 18.41 0.46 -1.49
N VAL A 329 18.71 0.67 -0.22
CA VAL A 329 19.04 -0.37 0.75
C VAL A 329 18.06 -0.25 1.90
N ASN A 330 17.25 -1.26 2.15
CA ASN A 330 16.33 -1.33 3.26
C ASN A 330 16.71 -2.47 4.19
N TRP A 331 16.90 -2.15 5.45
CA TRP A 331 17.08 -3.12 6.54
C TRP A 331 15.91 -3.03 7.50
N GLN A 332 15.41 -4.17 7.95
CA GLN A 332 14.33 -4.26 8.91
C GLN A 332 14.48 -5.50 9.79
N LYS A 333 13.92 -5.44 10.99
CA LYS A 333 13.94 -6.56 11.93
C LYS A 333 12.67 -6.56 12.76
N SER A 334 11.94 -7.67 12.70
CA SER A 334 10.82 -7.94 13.62
C SER A 334 11.36 -8.62 14.88
N SER A 335 10.84 -8.26 16.06
CA SER A 335 11.14 -8.96 17.31
C SER A 335 10.48 -10.34 17.39
N ASP A 336 9.46 -10.58 16.56
CA ASP A 336 8.76 -11.85 16.44
C ASP A 336 8.66 -12.25 14.97
N GLN A 337 9.61 -13.07 14.53
CA GLN A 337 9.69 -13.58 13.16
C GLN A 337 8.72 -14.76 12.90
N ILE A 338 8.08 -15.30 13.94
CA ILE A 338 7.09 -16.36 13.79
C ILE A 338 5.74 -15.75 13.36
N VAL A 339 5.33 -14.68 14.05
CA VAL A 339 4.06 -14.00 13.80
C VAL A 339 4.15 -12.96 12.68
N LEU A 340 5.27 -12.24 12.60
CA LEU A 340 5.54 -11.23 11.58
C LEU A 340 6.89 -11.50 10.91
N PRO A 341 6.96 -12.49 10.00
CA PRO A 341 8.19 -12.80 9.27
C PRO A 341 8.48 -11.70 8.23
N LEU A 342 9.68 -11.12 8.31
CA LEU A 342 10.14 -10.07 7.40
C LEU A 342 11.52 -10.43 6.85
N PRO A 343 11.82 -10.11 5.57
CA PRO A 343 13.21 -10.20 5.09
C PRO A 343 14.04 -9.12 5.78
N ASP A 344 15.18 -9.51 6.35
CA ASP A 344 16.07 -8.58 7.07
C ASP A 344 16.68 -7.53 6.15
N LEU A 345 16.89 -7.84 4.87
CA LEU A 345 17.51 -6.95 3.89
C LEU A 345 16.77 -6.97 2.55
N SER A 346 16.50 -5.80 2.00
CA SER A 346 16.01 -5.62 0.63
C SER A 346 16.86 -4.59 -0.09
N LEU A 347 17.25 -4.91 -1.33
CA LEU A 347 18.12 -4.07 -2.16
C LEU A 347 17.45 -3.79 -3.50
N TYR A 348 17.59 -2.56 -3.96
CA TYR A 348 17.33 -2.16 -5.33
C TYR A 348 18.50 -1.34 -5.85
N HIS A 349 19.07 -1.76 -6.97
CA HIS A 349 20.14 -1.06 -7.65
C HIS A 349 19.76 -0.89 -9.11
N ASN A 350 19.92 0.32 -9.63
CA ASN A 350 19.63 0.65 -11.02
C ASN A 350 20.83 1.39 -11.63
N PHE A 351 21.59 0.68 -12.45
CA PHE A 351 22.70 1.27 -13.20
C PHE A 351 22.25 1.57 -14.62
N TYR A 352 22.42 2.81 -15.05
CA TYR A 352 22.04 3.21 -16.41
C TYR A 352 22.92 4.33 -16.99
N MET A 353 22.97 4.36 -18.31
CA MET A 353 23.51 5.45 -19.09
C MET A 353 22.37 6.29 -19.65
N GLN A 354 22.46 7.60 -19.50
CA GLN A 354 21.49 8.54 -20.07
C GLN A 354 22.19 9.59 -20.92
N PHE A 355 21.79 9.65 -22.19
CA PHE A 355 22.36 10.58 -23.16
C PHE A 355 21.33 11.03 -24.19
N LYS A 356 21.65 12.07 -24.96
CA LYS A 356 20.78 12.60 -26.01
C LYS A 356 21.37 12.37 -27.39
N LEU A 357 20.55 11.93 -28.32
CA LEU A 357 20.83 11.72 -29.73
C LEU A 357 20.02 12.69 -30.62
N ALA A 358 20.21 12.63 -31.94
CA ALA A 358 19.48 13.39 -32.96
C ALA A 358 19.36 14.90 -32.61
N LYS A 359 20.49 15.56 -32.44
CA LYS A 359 20.57 17.01 -32.06
C LYS A 359 19.82 17.31 -30.76
N LYS A 360 19.91 16.41 -29.77
CA LYS A 360 19.26 16.47 -28.43
C LYS A 360 17.75 16.28 -28.42
N VAL A 361 17.14 15.84 -29.51
CA VAL A 361 15.70 15.61 -29.59
C VAL A 361 15.31 14.24 -29.00
N LEU A 362 16.15 13.21 -29.16
CA LEU A 362 15.94 11.87 -28.63
C LEU A 362 16.74 11.67 -27.34
N SER A 363 16.07 11.47 -26.22
CA SER A 363 16.71 11.05 -24.96
C SER A 363 16.71 9.53 -24.90
N VAL A 364 17.88 8.96 -24.67
CA VAL A 364 18.10 7.51 -24.58
C VAL A 364 18.56 7.16 -23.18
N GLN A 365 17.95 6.15 -22.58
CA GLN A 365 18.37 5.56 -21.31
C GLN A 365 18.53 4.06 -21.52
N LEU A 366 19.73 3.54 -21.31
CA LEU A 366 20.03 2.10 -21.36
C LEU A 366 20.51 1.69 -19.98
N GLY A 367 19.92 0.65 -19.44
CA GLY A 367 20.25 0.27 -18.07
C GLY A 367 19.91 -1.16 -17.70
N ALA A 368 20.33 -1.50 -16.49
CA ALA A 368 19.98 -2.73 -15.81
C ALA A 368 19.59 -2.42 -14.37
N ASP A 369 18.51 -3.04 -13.91
CA ASP A 369 18.12 -2.99 -12.51
C ASP A 369 18.21 -4.38 -11.86
N VAL A 370 18.52 -4.37 -10.56
CA VAL A 370 18.62 -5.57 -9.73
C VAL A 370 17.75 -5.37 -8.50
N ARG A 371 16.91 -6.37 -8.20
CA ARG A 371 16.13 -6.46 -6.97
C ARG A 371 16.54 -7.71 -6.21
N TYR A 372 16.73 -7.55 -4.93
CA TYR A 372 17.13 -8.65 -4.05
C TYR A 372 16.48 -8.48 -2.68
N PHE A 373 16.11 -9.58 -2.06
CA PHE A 373 15.77 -9.62 -0.65
C PHE A 373 16.36 -10.90 0.00
N SER A 374 16.70 -10.78 1.28
CA SER A 374 17.25 -11.90 2.05
C SER A 374 16.23 -13.01 2.23
N LYS A 375 16.69 -14.23 2.47
CA LYS A 375 15.82 -15.37 2.74
C LYS A 375 15.00 -15.16 4.02
N TYR A 376 13.73 -15.54 3.98
CA TYR A 376 12.81 -15.53 5.12
C TYR A 376 11.66 -16.50 4.89
N ASN A 377 10.91 -16.83 5.94
CA ASN A 377 9.70 -17.65 5.88
C ASN A 377 8.52 -16.78 5.46
N ALA A 378 8.41 -16.48 4.16
CA ALA A 378 7.35 -15.62 3.67
C ALA A 378 5.96 -16.22 3.91
N PRO A 379 4.95 -15.40 4.19
CA PRO A 379 3.57 -15.87 4.28
C PRO A 379 3.12 -16.53 2.96
N ALA A 380 2.39 -17.64 3.09
CA ALA A 380 1.73 -18.32 1.98
C ALA A 380 0.45 -17.57 1.58
N TYR A 381 -0.01 -17.78 0.36
CA TYR A 381 -1.23 -17.14 -0.14
C TYR A 381 -2.40 -18.12 -0.16
N MET A 382 -3.53 -17.76 0.45
CA MET A 382 -4.78 -18.52 0.40
C MET A 382 -5.77 -17.88 -0.58
N PRO A 383 -5.96 -18.47 -1.77
CA PRO A 383 -6.84 -17.89 -2.80
C PRO A 383 -8.28 -17.68 -2.37
N ALA A 384 -8.85 -18.57 -1.56
CA ALA A 384 -10.25 -18.51 -1.15
C ALA A 384 -10.60 -17.29 -0.29
N ILE A 385 -9.65 -16.81 0.52
CA ILE A 385 -9.81 -15.59 1.32
C ILE A 385 -9.06 -14.40 0.73
N GLN A 386 -8.32 -14.61 -0.36
CA GLN A 386 -7.49 -13.61 -1.05
C GLN A 386 -6.53 -12.89 -0.08
N ASN A 387 -5.91 -13.64 0.81
CA ASN A 387 -5.01 -13.08 1.82
C ASN A 387 -3.79 -13.99 2.07
N PHE A 388 -2.78 -13.39 2.70
CA PHE A 388 -1.58 -14.10 3.11
C PHE A 388 -1.74 -14.63 4.54
N HIS A 389 -1.23 -15.84 4.80
CA HIS A 389 -1.26 -16.51 6.09
C HIS A 389 0.10 -17.11 6.42
N LEU A 390 0.34 -17.42 7.68
CA LEU A 390 1.59 -18.07 8.09
C LEU A 390 1.70 -19.46 7.48
N GLN A 391 2.90 -19.86 7.07
CA GLN A 391 3.15 -21.21 6.60
C GLN A 391 3.02 -22.22 7.75
N PRO A 392 2.52 -23.47 7.49
CA PRO A 392 2.56 -24.55 8.48
C PRO A 392 3.99 -24.79 8.96
N THR A 393 4.17 -25.03 10.27
CA THR A 393 5.50 -25.16 10.86
C THR A 393 6.30 -26.34 10.29
N ASP A 394 5.60 -27.43 9.94
CA ASP A 394 6.20 -28.68 9.49
C ASP A 394 6.58 -28.64 7.98
N ASP A 395 6.16 -27.61 7.25
CA ASP A 395 6.38 -27.48 5.79
C ASP A 395 6.77 -26.04 5.41
N GLN A 396 7.67 -25.44 6.17
CA GLN A 396 8.12 -24.08 5.91
C GLN A 396 9.17 -24.01 4.81
N VAL A 397 8.90 -23.22 3.79
CA VAL A 397 9.83 -22.93 2.70
C VAL A 397 10.35 -21.50 2.82
N GLN A 398 11.68 -21.36 2.88
CA GLN A 398 12.31 -20.05 2.80
C GLN A 398 12.42 -19.58 1.35
N ILE A 399 11.91 -18.41 1.08
CA ILE A 399 12.04 -17.73 -0.20
C ILE A 399 12.97 -16.51 -0.10
N GLY A 400 13.48 -16.06 -1.24
CA GLY A 400 14.46 -14.97 -1.32
C GLY A 400 15.89 -15.46 -1.49
N GLY A 401 16.86 -14.55 -1.32
CA GLY A 401 18.27 -14.83 -1.60
C GLY A 401 18.60 -14.94 -3.09
N TYR A 402 17.68 -14.57 -3.95
CA TYR A 402 17.80 -14.60 -5.41
C TYR A 402 17.71 -13.19 -5.99
N PRO A 403 18.74 -12.71 -6.73
CA PRO A 403 18.66 -11.42 -7.41
C PRO A 403 17.82 -11.52 -8.68
N ILE A 404 16.83 -10.65 -8.83
CA ILE A 404 16.04 -10.52 -10.06
C ILE A 404 16.68 -9.39 -10.87
N VAL A 405 17.20 -9.71 -12.05
CA VAL A 405 17.89 -8.77 -12.93
C VAL A 405 17.05 -8.48 -14.16
N ASN A 406 16.87 -7.20 -14.45
CA ASN A 406 16.23 -6.73 -15.68
C ASN A 406 17.21 -5.88 -16.49
N VAL A 407 17.09 -5.92 -17.82
CA VAL A 407 17.83 -5.03 -18.72
C VAL A 407 16.83 -4.27 -19.58
N TYR A 408 17.03 -2.98 -19.75
CA TYR A 408 16.05 -2.16 -20.43
C TYR A 408 16.66 -1.04 -21.29
N ALA A 409 15.87 -0.58 -22.26
CA ALA A 409 16.09 0.61 -23.06
C ALA A 409 14.83 1.49 -23.02
N ASN A 410 14.98 2.76 -22.63
CA ASN A 410 13.94 3.79 -22.72
C ASN A 410 14.35 4.82 -23.76
N LEU A 411 13.44 5.12 -24.67
CA LEU A 411 13.62 6.12 -25.73
C LEU A 411 12.52 7.18 -25.59
N HIS A 412 12.90 8.42 -25.34
CA HIS A 412 11.95 9.52 -25.18
C HIS A 412 12.15 10.53 -26.30
N LEU A 413 11.16 10.60 -27.20
CA LEU A 413 11.13 11.50 -28.37
C LEU A 413 9.96 12.47 -28.20
N LYS A 414 10.25 13.74 -27.85
CA LYS A 414 9.24 14.78 -27.62
C LYS A 414 8.18 14.31 -26.59
N ARG A 415 6.95 14.00 -27.05
CA ARG A 415 5.81 13.58 -26.24
C ARG A 415 5.65 12.05 -26.16
N THR A 416 6.48 11.32 -26.89
CA THR A 416 6.39 9.86 -27.02
C THR A 416 7.54 9.19 -26.29
N ARG A 417 7.22 8.21 -25.48
CA ARG A 417 8.19 7.34 -24.83
C ARG A 417 7.98 5.90 -25.34
N PHE A 418 9.04 5.31 -25.82
CA PHE A 418 9.12 3.87 -26.12
C PHE A 418 9.97 3.21 -25.06
N TYR A 419 9.61 2.00 -24.66
CA TYR A 419 10.46 1.18 -23.84
C TYR A 419 10.51 -0.26 -24.32
N VAL A 420 11.66 -0.88 -24.12
CA VAL A 420 11.89 -2.32 -24.30
C VAL A 420 12.61 -2.80 -23.04
N MET A 421 12.16 -3.91 -22.48
CA MET A 421 12.76 -4.52 -21.28
C MET A 421 12.80 -6.05 -21.43
N MET A 422 13.96 -6.63 -21.17
CA MET A 422 14.08 -8.04 -20.88
C MET A 422 13.97 -8.23 -19.37
N TYR A 423 12.78 -8.67 -18.93
CA TYR A 423 12.52 -8.98 -17.53
C TYR A 423 13.15 -10.32 -17.15
N HIS A 424 13.71 -10.41 -15.94
CA HIS A 424 14.29 -11.62 -15.38
C HIS A 424 15.37 -12.26 -16.29
N VAL A 425 16.30 -11.44 -16.78
CA VAL A 425 17.31 -11.88 -17.77
C VAL A 425 18.20 -13.01 -17.24
N ASN A 426 18.40 -13.08 -15.93
CA ASN A 426 19.23 -14.08 -15.27
C ASN A 426 18.49 -15.38 -14.92
N GLN A 427 17.27 -15.60 -15.41
CA GLN A 427 16.57 -16.86 -15.22
C GLN A 427 17.41 -18.03 -15.73
N GLY A 428 17.60 -19.04 -14.87
CA GLY A 428 18.36 -20.24 -15.19
C GLY A 428 19.88 -20.13 -14.99
N MET A 429 20.40 -18.97 -14.54
CA MET A 429 21.83 -18.80 -14.26
C MET A 429 22.23 -19.21 -12.84
N SER A 430 21.27 -19.35 -11.92
CA SER A 430 21.49 -19.74 -10.53
C SER A 430 20.33 -20.59 -10.01
N SER A 431 20.31 -20.87 -8.69
CA SER A 431 19.19 -21.59 -8.04
C SER A 431 17.84 -21.01 -8.45
N PRO A 432 16.81 -21.85 -8.71
CA PRO A 432 15.49 -21.40 -9.15
C PRO A 432 14.61 -20.79 -8.07
N ASN A 433 15.15 -20.39 -6.91
CA ASN A 433 14.41 -19.77 -5.81
C ASN A 433 13.97 -18.32 -6.15
N TYR A 434 13.16 -18.17 -7.21
CA TYR A 434 12.60 -16.89 -7.66
C TYR A 434 11.10 -16.78 -7.34
N PHE A 435 10.77 -16.91 -6.06
CA PHE A 435 9.42 -16.80 -5.53
C PHE A 435 9.23 -15.49 -4.77
N LEU A 436 8.03 -14.91 -4.83
CA LEU A 436 7.61 -13.80 -3.98
C LEU A 436 6.68 -14.26 -2.84
N SER A 437 6.04 -15.41 -3.02
CA SER A 437 5.29 -16.14 -2.01
C SER A 437 5.51 -17.63 -2.27
N PRO A 438 5.45 -18.51 -1.26
CA PRO A 438 5.45 -19.96 -1.47
C PRO A 438 4.45 -20.36 -2.55
N HIS A 439 4.80 -21.32 -3.40
CA HIS A 439 4.03 -21.83 -4.54
C HIS A 439 3.83 -20.86 -5.72
N TYR A 440 4.16 -19.56 -5.59
CA TYR A 440 3.94 -18.56 -6.64
C TYR A 440 5.27 -18.01 -7.17
N PRO A 441 5.87 -18.65 -8.21
CA PRO A 441 7.09 -18.15 -8.83
C PRO A 441 6.82 -16.84 -9.56
N ILE A 442 7.83 -15.98 -9.66
CA ILE A 442 7.76 -14.81 -10.53
C ILE A 442 7.76 -15.25 -11.99
N ASN A 443 7.29 -14.36 -12.86
CA ASN A 443 7.28 -14.63 -14.30
C ASN A 443 8.67 -15.04 -14.82
N PRO A 444 8.72 -15.99 -15.77
CA PRO A 444 9.95 -16.35 -16.44
C PRO A 444 10.53 -15.16 -17.22
N ARG A 445 11.66 -15.37 -17.88
CA ARG A 445 12.25 -14.38 -18.77
C ARG A 445 11.24 -13.95 -19.84
N VAL A 446 10.91 -12.66 -19.85
CA VAL A 446 9.90 -12.09 -20.75
C VAL A 446 10.41 -10.80 -21.37
N LEU A 447 10.28 -10.69 -22.69
CA LEU A 447 10.47 -9.45 -23.41
C LEU A 447 9.21 -8.60 -23.28
N LYS A 448 9.33 -7.43 -22.68
CA LYS A 448 8.25 -6.43 -22.54
C LYS A 448 8.58 -5.21 -23.38
N PHE A 449 7.60 -4.68 -24.07
CA PHE A 449 7.73 -3.41 -24.78
C PHE A 449 6.45 -2.60 -24.66
N GLY A 450 6.55 -1.30 -24.80
CA GLY A 450 5.40 -0.44 -24.75
C GLY A 450 5.68 0.97 -25.25
N LEU A 451 4.59 1.69 -25.43
CA LEU A 451 4.57 3.06 -25.91
C LEU A 451 3.66 3.88 -25.00
N SER A 452 4.14 5.05 -24.60
CA SER A 452 3.36 6.04 -23.88
C SER A 452 3.41 7.37 -24.64
N TRP A 453 2.26 7.97 -24.83
CA TRP A 453 2.12 9.25 -25.53
C TRP A 453 1.33 10.24 -24.67
N ASN A 454 1.90 11.43 -24.46
CA ASN A 454 1.24 12.52 -23.77
C ASN A 454 0.48 13.38 -24.78
N PHE A 455 -0.84 13.44 -24.66
CA PHE A 455 -1.73 14.20 -25.55
C PHE A 455 -1.83 15.69 -25.19
N TYR A 456 -1.37 16.08 -24.00
CA TYR A 456 -1.45 17.46 -23.51
C TYR A 456 -0.12 18.21 -23.74
N ASP A 457 -0.26 19.53 -23.97
CA ASP A 457 0.86 20.47 -24.09
C ASP A 457 1.49 20.80 -22.75
#